data_abe25602961803982da6e34968ed7c02
#
_entry.id   abe25602961803982da6e34968ed7c02
#
_cell.length_a   1.000
_cell.length_b   1.000
_cell.length_c   1.000
_cell.angle_alpha   90.00
_cell.angle_beta   90.00
_cell.angle_gamma   90.00
#
_symmetry.space_group_name_H-M   'P 1'
#
loop_
_entity.id
_entity.type
_entity.pdbx_description
1 polymer ?
#
loop_
_entity_poly.entity_id
_entity_poly.type
_entity_poly.pdbx_seq_one_letter_code
_entity_poly.pdbx_strand_id
1 'polypeptide(L)'
;MSFTPRNRDELARLVLGSIVSRTELTDTTQGSVIDTISQAFGAVGASIERQIEKVRDAFDFRNATGAELDERLSELPPNTIQRQSATFARGELTLSFNPALSANLTINENSTFTRSDAQNVIYTVVQAYTVPSGTSTFTVTVEASQEGTAGNCASGLVNTILDAPSQITSVTNSLPFANGQEQETDTQLKRRALLYLKSLGRCQPSSLEYSALSLPSTQGRLILASIYEDPNQAGYSELAIDDGSGLLGDNQRDGAIYTATAGQTGGVRVFYHEAPAVEPVRIGIVSLGIAIPLNPTQYISIPERGIIYINEGAITAGQTYRTLPYKVYTGLISEVQNYIEGDTNNPLVNAGFRACGTRVRVVPPTIKKLEFDMHLIPKSGYDLEVVTSQALTAITQLTLDLRLGQALYVAQIINAILELGNVLSVKLYNYDESDNQTPVVLDDIYPSGNAVIRLGRSNIIPNLEET
;
A
#
# COMPACT_ATOMS: atom_id res chain seq x y z
N MET A 1 -19.52 -18.81 24.63
CA MET A 1 -19.37 -18.64 26.10
C MET A 1 -17.90 -18.36 26.37
N SER A 2 -17.57 -17.24 27.04
CA SER A 2 -16.19 -16.95 27.45
C SER A 2 -15.87 -17.84 28.66
N PHE A 3 -14.85 -18.66 28.55
CA PHE A 3 -14.29 -19.39 29.69
C PHE A 3 -13.39 -18.42 30.46
N THR A 4 -13.64 -18.26 31.76
CA THR A 4 -12.79 -17.46 32.65
C THR A 4 -12.22 -18.41 33.67
N PRO A 5 -10.89 -18.59 33.73
CA PRO A 5 -10.27 -19.50 34.68
C PRO A 5 -10.50 -19.02 36.13
N ARG A 6 -10.89 -19.95 37.00
CA ARG A 6 -11.08 -19.68 38.43
C ARG A 6 -9.73 -19.61 39.11
N ASN A 7 -9.64 -18.77 40.11
CA ASN A 7 -8.41 -18.66 40.89
C ASN A 7 -8.29 -19.82 41.95
N ARG A 8 -7.11 -19.97 42.51
CA ARG A 8 -6.80 -21.02 43.49
C ARG A 8 -7.79 -21.04 44.68
N ASP A 9 -8.13 -19.85 45.19
CA ASP A 9 -8.95 -19.74 46.39
C ASP A 9 -10.40 -20.06 46.15
N GLU A 10 -10.93 -19.74 44.95
CA GLU A 10 -12.27 -20.14 44.52
C GLU A 10 -12.40 -21.65 44.37
N LEU A 11 -11.41 -22.28 43.75
CA LEU A 11 -11.38 -23.75 43.63
C LEU A 11 -11.20 -24.43 44.97
N ALA A 12 -10.35 -23.92 45.85
CA ALA A 12 -10.18 -24.43 47.19
C ALA A 12 -11.49 -24.37 48.01
N ARG A 13 -12.25 -23.26 47.89
CA ARG A 13 -13.58 -23.13 48.53
C ARG A 13 -14.60 -24.13 47.98
N LEU A 14 -14.59 -24.40 46.70
CA LEU A 14 -15.46 -25.41 46.08
C LEU A 14 -15.13 -26.82 46.58
N VAL A 15 -13.83 -27.15 46.66
CA VAL A 15 -13.39 -28.44 47.21
C VAL A 15 -13.75 -28.56 48.67
N LEU A 16 -13.47 -27.52 49.50
CA LEU A 16 -13.82 -27.46 50.92
C LEU A 16 -15.32 -27.67 51.13
N GLY A 17 -16.17 -26.93 50.39
CA GLY A 17 -17.62 -27.07 50.44
C GLY A 17 -18.10 -28.47 50.04
N SER A 18 -17.44 -29.10 49.06
CA SER A 18 -17.78 -30.47 48.64
C SER A 18 -17.38 -31.51 49.71
N ILE A 19 -16.26 -31.34 50.37
CA ILE A 19 -15.81 -32.25 51.48
C ILE A 19 -16.79 -32.15 52.64
N VAL A 20 -17.05 -30.92 53.13
CA VAL A 20 -17.93 -30.69 54.29
C VAL A 20 -19.34 -31.19 54.01
N SER A 21 -19.89 -31.06 52.82
CA SER A 21 -21.24 -31.51 52.47
C SER A 21 -21.39 -33.02 52.33
N ARG A 22 -20.28 -33.77 52.19
CA ARG A 22 -20.32 -35.22 51.92
C ARG A 22 -19.66 -36.06 53.02
N THR A 23 -19.08 -35.44 54.01
CA THR A 23 -18.35 -36.12 55.09
C THR A 23 -18.75 -35.50 56.46
N GLU A 24 -18.46 -36.20 57.53
CA GLU A 24 -18.62 -35.68 58.87
C GLU A 24 -17.47 -34.75 59.37
N LEU A 25 -16.56 -34.41 58.41
CA LEU A 25 -15.43 -33.53 58.66
C LEU A 25 -15.87 -32.07 58.57
N THR A 26 -15.95 -31.39 59.72
CA THR A 26 -16.50 -30.01 59.80
C THR A 26 -15.50 -28.94 60.16
N ASP A 27 -14.22 -29.30 60.50
CA ASP A 27 -13.19 -28.33 60.84
C ASP A 27 -12.66 -27.59 59.60
N THR A 28 -13.19 -26.42 59.36
CA THR A 28 -12.83 -25.55 58.24
C THR A 28 -11.88 -24.42 58.62
N THR A 29 -11.26 -24.51 59.84
CA THR A 29 -10.31 -23.49 60.28
C THR A 29 -9.05 -23.49 59.43
N GLN A 30 -8.44 -22.31 59.25
CA GLN A 30 -7.23 -22.15 58.47
C GLN A 30 -6.09 -23.03 59.06
N GLY A 31 -5.50 -23.87 58.22
CA GLY A 31 -4.45 -24.81 58.64
C GLY A 31 -4.96 -26.16 59.10
N SER A 32 -6.28 -26.43 59.13
CA SER A 32 -6.84 -27.76 59.34
C SER A 32 -6.46 -28.71 58.20
N VAL A 33 -6.56 -30.02 58.46
CA VAL A 33 -6.24 -31.02 57.41
C VAL A 33 -7.09 -30.84 56.17
N ILE A 34 -8.39 -30.52 56.36
CA ILE A 34 -9.33 -30.32 55.25
C ILE A 34 -8.98 -29.04 54.49
N ASP A 35 -8.65 -27.95 55.18
CA ASP A 35 -8.24 -26.69 54.53
C ASP A 35 -6.95 -26.92 53.73
N THR A 36 -5.93 -27.60 54.32
CA THR A 36 -4.67 -27.90 53.64
C THR A 36 -4.88 -28.74 52.36
N ILE A 37 -5.72 -29.77 52.44
CA ILE A 37 -6.07 -30.60 51.26
C ILE A 37 -6.81 -29.77 50.23
N SER A 38 -7.80 -28.96 50.64
CA SER A 38 -8.57 -28.09 49.72
C SER A 38 -7.69 -27.07 49.02
N GLN A 39 -6.72 -26.47 49.71
CA GLN A 39 -5.73 -25.55 49.15
C GLN A 39 -4.81 -26.25 48.12
N ALA A 40 -4.38 -27.50 48.42
CA ALA A 40 -3.58 -28.27 47.46
C ALA A 40 -4.35 -28.60 46.18
N PHE A 41 -5.59 -29.08 46.32
CA PHE A 41 -6.46 -29.34 45.15
C PHE A 41 -6.82 -28.07 44.40
N GLY A 42 -7.05 -26.95 45.10
CA GLY A 42 -7.28 -25.65 44.50
C GLY A 42 -6.08 -25.18 43.66
N ALA A 43 -4.85 -25.40 44.13
CA ALA A 43 -3.63 -25.07 43.38
C ALA A 43 -3.48 -25.92 42.13
N VAL A 44 -3.72 -27.23 42.21
CA VAL A 44 -3.69 -28.12 41.03
C VAL A 44 -4.81 -27.75 40.05
N GLY A 45 -6.03 -27.54 40.53
CA GLY A 45 -7.16 -27.13 39.69
C GLY A 45 -6.90 -25.81 38.97
N ALA A 46 -6.37 -24.79 39.62
CA ALA A 46 -6.02 -23.52 39.03
C ALA A 46 -4.89 -23.65 37.96
N SER A 47 -3.96 -24.60 38.16
CA SER A 47 -2.96 -24.91 37.12
C SER A 47 -3.58 -25.53 35.88
N ILE A 48 -4.52 -26.47 36.07
CA ILE A 48 -5.24 -27.12 34.97
C ILE A 48 -6.11 -26.11 34.21
N GLU A 49 -6.87 -25.26 34.92
CA GLU A 49 -7.72 -24.25 34.25
C GLU A 49 -6.90 -23.25 33.45
N ARG A 50 -5.71 -22.85 33.95
CA ARG A 50 -4.77 -22.02 33.16
C ARG A 50 -4.21 -22.73 31.94
N GLN A 51 -3.98 -24.05 32.02
CA GLN A 51 -3.58 -24.82 30.84
C GLN A 51 -4.70 -24.93 29.82
N ILE A 52 -5.95 -25.14 30.26
CA ILE A 52 -7.13 -25.15 29.39
C ILE A 52 -7.31 -23.80 28.69
N GLU A 53 -7.09 -22.68 29.43
CA GLU A 53 -7.13 -21.35 28.84
C GLU A 53 -6.07 -21.17 27.75
N LYS A 54 -4.82 -21.56 28.05
CA LYS A 54 -3.74 -21.53 27.05
C LYS A 54 -4.03 -22.36 25.82
N VAL A 55 -4.56 -23.58 26.01
CA VAL A 55 -4.95 -24.45 24.88
C VAL A 55 -6.07 -23.82 24.07
N ARG A 56 -7.11 -23.29 24.73
CA ARG A 56 -8.19 -22.58 24.04
C ARG A 56 -7.67 -21.39 23.22
N ASP A 57 -6.80 -20.58 23.83
CA ASP A 57 -6.25 -19.40 23.18
C ASP A 57 -5.32 -19.78 22.00
N ALA A 58 -4.61 -20.91 22.13
CA ALA A 58 -3.82 -21.48 21.05
C ALA A 58 -4.66 -21.95 19.84
N PHE A 59 -5.93 -22.32 20.03
CA PHE A 59 -6.83 -22.68 18.92
C PHE A 59 -7.41 -21.46 18.19
N ASP A 60 -7.40 -20.26 18.78
CA ASP A 60 -7.87 -19.04 18.12
C ASP A 60 -6.68 -18.24 17.58
N PHE A 61 -6.50 -18.27 16.26
CA PHE A 61 -5.41 -17.51 15.61
C PHE A 61 -5.44 -16.00 15.94
N ARG A 62 -6.58 -15.48 16.42
CA ARG A 62 -6.70 -14.07 16.86
C ARG A 62 -5.85 -13.78 18.08
N ASN A 63 -5.63 -14.79 18.93
CA ASN A 63 -4.84 -14.67 20.17
C ASN A 63 -3.39 -15.14 19.98
N ALA A 64 -3.12 -15.98 18.98
CA ALA A 64 -1.78 -16.46 18.63
C ALA A 64 -0.85 -15.31 18.22
N THR A 65 0.45 -15.45 18.44
CA THR A 65 1.48 -14.46 18.09
C THR A 65 2.73 -15.13 17.55
N GLY A 66 3.49 -14.39 16.70
CA GLY A 66 4.76 -14.86 16.18
C GLY A 66 4.65 -16.18 15.40
N ALA A 67 5.56 -17.11 15.66
CA ALA A 67 5.64 -18.40 14.97
C ALA A 67 4.38 -19.27 15.15
N GLU A 68 3.72 -19.19 16.31
CA GLU A 68 2.46 -19.90 16.55
C GLU A 68 1.34 -19.40 15.62
N LEU A 69 1.26 -18.08 15.41
CA LEU A 69 0.33 -17.50 14.46
C LEU A 69 0.61 -17.96 13.03
N ASP A 70 1.88 -17.98 12.64
CA ASP A 70 2.31 -18.42 11.30
C ASP A 70 1.95 -19.89 11.05
N GLU A 71 2.17 -20.77 12.04
CA GLU A 71 1.80 -22.18 11.99
C GLU A 71 0.28 -22.36 11.84
N ARG A 72 -0.51 -21.67 12.67
CA ARG A 72 -1.98 -21.76 12.61
C ARG A 72 -2.57 -21.28 11.28
N LEU A 73 -2.01 -20.22 10.72
CA LEU A 73 -2.49 -19.70 9.45
C LEU A 73 -2.05 -20.55 8.26
N SER A 74 -0.92 -21.26 8.37
CA SER A 74 -0.48 -22.22 7.36
C SER A 74 -1.39 -23.45 7.24
N GLU A 75 -2.15 -23.79 8.29
CA GLU A 75 -3.15 -24.85 8.30
C GLU A 75 -4.44 -24.49 7.54
N LEU A 76 -4.69 -23.18 7.29
CA LEU A 76 -5.86 -22.75 6.53
C LEU A 76 -5.69 -23.07 5.03
N PRO A 77 -6.65 -23.80 4.41
CA PRO A 77 -6.58 -24.05 2.96
C PRO A 77 -6.76 -22.71 2.19
N PRO A 78 -6.03 -22.49 1.11
CA PRO A 78 -5.12 -23.39 0.37
C PRO A 78 -3.63 -23.24 0.77
N ASN A 79 -3.26 -23.06 2.01
CA ASN A 79 -1.88 -22.84 2.52
C ASN A 79 -1.23 -21.53 1.99
N THR A 80 -2.03 -20.55 1.62
CA THR A 80 -1.55 -19.31 0.99
C THR A 80 -1.35 -18.15 1.96
N ILE A 81 -1.76 -18.31 3.23
CA ILE A 81 -1.64 -17.23 4.21
C ILE A 81 -0.30 -17.39 4.93
N GLN A 82 0.77 -16.99 4.26
CA GLN A 82 2.10 -16.89 4.85
C GLN A 82 2.41 -15.44 5.15
N ARG A 83 3.22 -15.20 6.18
CA ARG A 83 3.72 -13.87 6.53
C ARG A 83 4.52 -13.29 5.37
N GLN A 84 4.18 -12.07 4.97
CA GLN A 84 4.90 -11.37 3.91
C GLN A 84 6.24 -10.85 4.44
N SER A 85 7.30 -11.05 3.64
CA SER A 85 8.65 -10.59 3.97
C SER A 85 8.76 -9.06 3.85
N ALA A 86 9.81 -8.51 4.43
CA ALA A 86 10.19 -7.12 4.21
C ALA A 86 10.44 -6.85 2.72
N THR A 87 10.27 -5.62 2.29
CA THR A 87 10.49 -5.17 0.90
C THR A 87 11.51 -4.05 0.85
N PHE A 88 12.24 -3.97 -0.26
CA PHE A 88 13.15 -2.85 -0.52
C PHE A 88 12.38 -1.61 -0.96
N ALA A 89 12.86 -0.44 -0.55
CA ALA A 89 12.34 0.82 -1.08
C ALA A 89 12.81 1.01 -2.53
N ARG A 90 11.87 1.39 -3.41
CA ARG A 90 12.12 1.71 -4.81
C ARG A 90 11.58 3.09 -5.14
N GLY A 91 12.23 3.76 -6.07
CA GLY A 91 11.78 5.06 -6.52
C GLY A 91 12.57 5.56 -7.71
N GLU A 92 12.22 6.76 -8.15
CA GLU A 92 12.84 7.40 -9.31
C GLU A 92 13.82 8.48 -8.88
N LEU A 93 15.03 8.43 -9.46
CA LEU A 93 16.03 9.48 -9.35
C LEU A 93 16.11 10.28 -10.65
N THR A 94 16.06 11.58 -10.52
CA THR A 94 16.33 12.51 -11.62
C THR A 94 17.82 12.82 -11.64
N LEU A 95 18.48 12.42 -12.71
CA LEU A 95 19.90 12.70 -12.99
C LEU A 95 19.97 13.96 -13.85
N SER A 96 20.88 14.87 -13.54
CA SER A 96 21.12 16.08 -14.33
C SER A 96 22.49 16.05 -14.97
N PHE A 97 22.57 16.56 -16.18
CA PHE A 97 23.78 16.66 -16.98
C PHE A 97 24.02 18.13 -17.34
N ASN A 98 25.14 18.69 -16.91
CA ASN A 98 25.51 20.07 -17.23
C ASN A 98 26.99 20.16 -17.60
N PRO A 99 27.32 20.40 -18.88
CA PRO A 99 26.47 20.64 -20.04
C PRO A 99 25.66 19.38 -20.45
N ALA A 100 24.66 19.56 -21.31
CA ALA A 100 23.87 18.44 -21.87
C ALA A 100 24.81 17.43 -22.56
N LEU A 101 24.42 16.15 -22.58
CA LEU A 101 25.24 15.06 -23.10
C LEU A 101 25.63 15.28 -24.57
N SER A 102 26.89 15.17 -24.88
CA SER A 102 27.44 15.28 -26.26
C SER A 102 27.31 13.96 -27.06
N ALA A 103 27.17 12.82 -26.36
CA ALA A 103 27.03 11.49 -26.94
C ALA A 103 26.08 10.65 -26.08
N ASN A 104 25.62 9.53 -26.61
CA ASN A 104 24.80 8.59 -25.82
C ASN A 104 25.61 8.09 -24.61
N LEU A 105 24.97 8.04 -23.44
CA LEU A 105 25.55 7.57 -22.20
C LEU A 105 24.80 6.34 -21.71
N THR A 106 25.52 5.29 -21.33
CA THR A 106 24.94 4.13 -20.68
C THR A 106 25.09 4.25 -19.16
N ILE A 107 24.00 4.17 -18.44
CA ILE A 107 23.95 4.06 -16.98
C ILE A 107 23.76 2.58 -16.66
N ASN A 108 24.72 1.99 -15.99
CA ASN A 108 24.72 0.57 -15.68
C ASN A 108 23.79 0.26 -14.48
N GLU A 109 23.27 -0.97 -14.40
CA GLU A 109 22.47 -1.47 -13.29
C GLU A 109 23.18 -1.43 -11.92
N ASN A 110 24.51 -1.36 -11.89
CA ASN A 110 25.28 -1.28 -10.64
C ASN A 110 25.65 0.17 -10.25
N SER A 111 25.15 1.17 -10.95
CA SER A 111 25.37 2.56 -10.57
C SER A 111 24.70 2.86 -9.23
N THR A 112 25.43 3.49 -8.30
CA THR A 112 25.00 3.67 -6.92
C THR A 112 24.97 5.13 -6.49
N PHE A 113 23.97 5.44 -5.70
CA PHE A 113 23.69 6.75 -5.12
C PHE A 113 23.45 6.60 -3.61
N THR A 114 23.60 7.67 -2.86
CA THR A 114 23.32 7.63 -1.41
C THR A 114 22.62 8.90 -0.94
N ARG A 115 22.09 8.80 0.26
CA ARG A 115 21.45 9.91 0.97
C ARG A 115 22.49 10.80 1.60
N SER A 116 22.17 12.09 1.74
CA SER A 116 23.01 13.05 2.47
C SER A 116 22.87 12.98 3.99
N ASP A 117 21.86 12.25 4.49
CA ASP A 117 21.68 12.09 5.94
C ASP A 117 22.60 10.98 6.52
N ALA A 118 22.63 10.90 7.86
CA ALA A 118 23.53 9.99 8.58
C ALA A 118 23.19 8.49 8.42
N GLN A 119 22.16 8.11 7.65
CA GLN A 119 21.71 6.70 7.56
C GLN A 119 22.47 5.87 6.54
N ASN A 120 23.28 6.47 5.67
CA ASN A 120 24.16 5.78 4.71
C ASN A 120 23.50 4.67 3.86
N VAL A 121 22.21 4.83 3.50
CA VAL A 121 21.52 3.87 2.64
C VAL A 121 21.98 4.07 1.20
N ILE A 122 22.37 2.98 0.55
CA ILE A 122 22.78 2.97 -0.86
C ILE A 122 21.58 2.61 -1.72
N TYR A 123 21.42 3.33 -2.82
CA TYR A 123 20.40 3.08 -3.84
C TYR A 123 21.09 2.67 -5.13
N THR A 124 20.71 1.51 -5.66
CA THR A 124 21.30 0.90 -6.85
C THR A 124 20.32 0.96 -8.01
N VAL A 125 20.80 1.28 -9.20
CA VAL A 125 19.96 1.29 -10.42
C VAL A 125 19.50 -0.13 -10.74
N VAL A 126 18.19 -0.30 -10.94
CA VAL A 126 17.55 -1.62 -11.11
C VAL A 126 17.86 -2.26 -12.47
N GLN A 127 18.04 -1.44 -13.51
CA GLN A 127 18.31 -1.89 -14.87
C GLN A 127 19.19 -0.88 -15.63
N ALA A 128 19.91 -1.33 -16.63
CA ALA A 128 20.71 -0.44 -17.46
C ALA A 128 19.83 0.49 -18.32
N TYR A 129 20.21 1.76 -18.40
CA TYR A 129 19.56 2.78 -19.22
C TYR A 129 20.52 3.36 -20.24
N THR A 130 20.03 3.63 -21.46
CA THR A 130 20.77 4.38 -22.46
C THR A 130 20.15 5.78 -22.61
N VAL A 131 20.90 6.79 -22.19
CA VAL A 131 20.51 8.21 -22.26
C VAL A 131 20.95 8.78 -23.59
N PRO A 132 20.05 9.35 -24.41
CA PRO A 132 20.40 9.92 -25.69
C PRO A 132 21.28 11.18 -25.57
N SER A 133 22.09 11.46 -26.59
CA SER A 133 22.82 12.73 -26.70
C SER A 133 21.86 13.92 -26.72
N GLY A 134 22.27 15.06 -26.19
CA GLY A 134 21.46 16.27 -26.06
C GLY A 134 20.54 16.31 -24.82
N THR A 135 20.52 15.25 -24.02
CA THR A 135 19.70 15.17 -22.79
C THR A 135 20.37 15.98 -21.68
N SER A 136 19.58 16.81 -20.99
CA SER A 136 20.01 17.58 -19.81
C SER A 136 19.53 16.97 -18.48
N THR A 137 18.41 16.22 -18.51
CA THR A 137 17.85 15.51 -17.36
C THR A 137 17.30 14.17 -17.78
N PHE A 138 17.49 13.13 -16.95
CA PHE A 138 16.98 11.79 -17.22
C PHE A 138 16.57 11.10 -15.91
N THR A 139 15.53 10.30 -15.96
CA THR A 139 15.00 9.59 -14.77
C THR A 139 15.38 8.12 -14.84
N VAL A 140 15.88 7.59 -13.72
CA VAL A 140 16.23 6.18 -13.55
C VAL A 140 15.52 5.60 -12.33
N THR A 141 15.13 4.33 -12.40
CA THR A 141 14.57 3.62 -11.24
C THR A 141 15.69 3.00 -10.41
N VAL A 142 15.63 3.21 -9.10
CA VAL A 142 16.59 2.66 -8.15
C VAL A 142 15.90 1.87 -7.05
N GLU A 143 16.68 0.99 -6.42
CA GLU A 143 16.28 0.19 -5.27
C GLU A 143 17.24 0.38 -4.12
N ALA A 144 16.72 0.48 -2.90
CA ALA A 144 17.54 0.57 -1.69
C ALA A 144 18.28 -0.74 -1.42
N SER A 145 19.48 -0.66 -0.84
CA SER A 145 20.26 -1.84 -0.44
C SER A 145 19.77 -2.48 0.86
N GLN A 146 18.86 -1.84 1.58
CA GLN A 146 18.31 -2.31 2.84
C GLN A 146 16.81 -2.53 2.70
N GLU A 147 16.34 -3.66 3.21
CA GLU A 147 14.92 -3.95 3.33
C GLU A 147 14.28 -3.13 4.44
N GLY A 148 12.97 -3.01 4.39
CA GLY A 148 12.19 -2.34 5.39
C GLY A 148 12.13 -0.84 5.21
N THR A 149 11.64 -0.17 6.23
CA THR A 149 11.47 1.29 6.27
C THR A 149 12.78 2.06 6.29
N ALA A 150 13.90 1.40 6.61
CA ALA A 150 15.24 2.02 6.57
C ALA A 150 15.61 2.51 5.16
N GLY A 151 15.11 1.82 4.10
CA GLY A 151 15.30 2.25 2.71
C GLY A 151 14.44 3.46 2.30
N ASN A 152 13.45 3.84 3.08
CA ASN A 152 12.59 4.97 2.76
C ASN A 152 13.31 6.31 3.00
N CYS A 153 13.00 7.30 2.18
CA CYS A 153 13.56 8.64 2.34
C CYS A 153 12.61 9.73 1.85
N ALA A 154 12.74 10.92 2.42
CA ALA A 154 12.02 12.08 1.95
C ALA A 154 12.55 12.57 0.58
N SER A 155 11.74 13.40 -0.09
CA SER A 155 12.14 14.06 -1.35
C SER A 155 13.40 14.89 -1.16
N GLY A 156 14.32 14.83 -2.15
CA GLY A 156 15.56 15.61 -2.18
C GLY A 156 16.71 15.06 -1.33
N LEU A 157 16.51 13.98 -0.56
CA LEU A 157 17.57 13.43 0.29
C LEU A 157 18.61 12.58 -0.47
N VAL A 158 18.23 11.92 -1.55
CA VAL A 158 19.18 11.16 -2.39
C VAL A 158 19.84 12.13 -3.34
N ASN A 159 20.96 12.68 -2.94
CA ASN A 159 21.66 13.77 -3.65
C ASN A 159 23.16 13.54 -3.84
N THR A 160 23.69 12.39 -3.42
CA THR A 160 25.10 12.06 -3.48
C THR A 160 25.34 10.88 -4.43
N ILE A 161 26.31 11.06 -5.34
CA ILE A 161 26.73 10.05 -6.30
C ILE A 161 27.87 9.25 -5.68
N LEU A 162 27.78 7.92 -5.61
CA LEU A 162 28.85 7.06 -5.12
C LEU A 162 29.63 6.44 -6.27
N ASP A 163 28.95 5.69 -7.14
CA ASP A 163 29.56 5.03 -8.30
C ASP A 163 28.59 5.14 -9.48
N ALA A 164 28.85 6.13 -10.34
CA ALA A 164 28.07 6.35 -11.55
C ALA A 164 28.95 7.12 -12.59
N PRO A 165 28.54 7.15 -13.87
CA PRO A 165 29.27 7.86 -14.90
C PRO A 165 29.54 9.33 -14.54
N SER A 166 30.78 9.80 -14.76
CA SER A 166 31.25 11.13 -14.37
C SER A 166 30.52 12.30 -15.06
N GLN A 167 29.73 12.01 -16.10
CA GLN A 167 28.91 12.98 -16.80
C GLN A 167 27.67 13.41 -16.00
N ILE A 168 27.29 12.66 -14.98
CA ILE A 168 26.20 13.01 -14.07
C ILE A 168 26.69 14.09 -13.11
N THR A 169 26.12 15.28 -13.20
CA THR A 169 26.53 16.44 -12.38
C THR A 169 25.78 16.53 -11.06
N SER A 170 24.52 16.10 -11.05
CA SER A 170 23.72 16.04 -9.81
C SER A 170 22.63 14.97 -9.92
N VAL A 171 22.18 14.53 -8.77
CA VAL A 171 21.09 13.55 -8.62
C VAL A 171 20.12 14.06 -7.55
N THR A 172 18.83 13.79 -7.74
CA THR A 172 17.81 14.06 -6.73
C THR A 172 16.63 13.12 -6.89
N ASN A 173 15.99 12.76 -5.78
CA ASN A 173 14.68 12.15 -5.80
C ASN A 173 13.61 13.24 -5.66
N SER A 174 12.85 13.47 -6.73
CA SER A 174 11.78 14.48 -6.73
C SER A 174 10.61 14.10 -5.81
N LEU A 175 10.45 12.82 -5.54
CA LEU A 175 9.39 12.24 -4.70
C LEU A 175 10.00 11.41 -3.57
N PRO A 176 9.32 11.30 -2.43
CA PRO A 176 9.80 10.46 -1.35
C PRO A 176 9.76 8.98 -1.75
N PHE A 177 10.69 8.18 -1.25
CA PHE A 177 10.61 6.72 -1.29
C PHE A 177 9.93 6.25 -0.01
N ALA A 178 8.77 5.60 -0.14
CA ALA A 178 7.92 5.22 0.99
C ALA A 178 7.41 3.77 0.91
N ASN A 179 7.83 3.00 -0.10
CA ASN A 179 7.36 1.64 -0.38
C ASN A 179 8.23 0.52 0.20
N GLY A 180 9.32 0.86 0.88
CA GLY A 180 10.06 -0.07 1.71
C GLY A 180 9.25 -0.41 2.96
N GLN A 181 8.99 -1.70 3.19
CA GLN A 181 8.15 -2.17 4.28
C GLN A 181 8.86 -3.23 5.10
N GLU A 182 8.63 -3.17 6.40
CA GLU A 182 9.07 -4.22 7.32
C GLU A 182 8.31 -5.52 7.05
N GLN A 183 8.81 -6.61 7.59
CA GLN A 183 8.08 -7.86 7.62
C GLN A 183 6.68 -7.64 8.20
N GLU A 184 5.68 -8.30 7.62
CA GLU A 184 4.29 -8.19 8.06
C GLU A 184 4.15 -8.47 9.55
N THR A 185 3.53 -7.53 10.27
CA THR A 185 3.29 -7.67 11.72
C THR A 185 2.15 -8.67 11.98
N ASP A 186 2.07 -9.19 13.21
CA ASP A 186 0.98 -10.08 13.63
C ASP A 186 -0.40 -9.45 13.40
N THR A 187 -0.52 -8.14 13.64
CA THR A 187 -1.78 -7.41 13.45
C THR A 187 -2.18 -7.34 11.98
N GLN A 188 -1.23 -7.09 11.09
CA GLN A 188 -1.46 -7.04 9.65
C GLN A 188 -1.81 -8.43 9.11
N LEU A 189 -1.06 -9.44 9.52
CA LEU A 189 -1.28 -10.84 9.15
C LEU A 189 -2.67 -11.34 9.60
N LYS A 190 -3.07 -11.06 10.84
CA LYS A 190 -4.42 -11.37 11.36
C LYS A 190 -5.51 -10.66 10.57
N ARG A 191 -5.31 -9.39 10.23
CA ARG A 191 -6.26 -8.63 9.39
C ARG A 191 -6.42 -9.28 8.02
N ARG A 192 -5.31 -9.66 7.37
CA ARG A 192 -5.31 -10.32 6.07
C ARG A 192 -5.96 -11.71 6.14
N ALA A 193 -5.73 -12.47 7.21
CA ALA A 193 -6.39 -13.75 7.44
C ALA A 193 -7.91 -13.60 7.62
N LEU A 194 -8.37 -12.58 8.34
CA LEU A 194 -9.80 -12.28 8.47
C LEU A 194 -10.43 -11.86 7.14
N LEU A 195 -9.72 -11.08 6.33
CA LEU A 195 -10.17 -10.75 4.97
C LEU A 195 -10.26 -12.00 4.11
N TYR A 196 -9.29 -12.92 4.20
CA TYR A 196 -9.35 -14.20 3.51
C TYR A 196 -10.61 -15.00 3.90
N LEU A 197 -10.90 -15.15 5.19
CA LEU A 197 -12.11 -15.85 5.62
C LEU A 197 -13.40 -15.20 5.10
N LYS A 198 -13.44 -13.88 5.02
CA LYS A 198 -14.56 -13.14 4.41
C LYS A 198 -14.58 -13.28 2.89
N SER A 199 -13.45 -13.50 2.25
CA SER A 199 -13.30 -13.60 0.79
C SER A 199 -13.65 -14.98 0.23
N LEU A 200 -13.91 -15.96 1.08
CA LEU A 200 -14.34 -17.31 0.64
C LEU A 200 -15.63 -17.28 -0.20
N GLY A 201 -16.48 -16.26 0.01
CA GLY A 201 -17.52 -15.91 -0.96
C GLY A 201 -16.93 -15.06 -2.08
N ARG A 202 -16.59 -15.63 -3.23
CA ARG A 202 -16.06 -14.88 -4.38
C ARG A 202 -17.00 -13.72 -4.78
N CYS A 203 -16.46 -12.71 -5.42
CA CYS A 203 -17.19 -11.57 -5.97
C CYS A 203 -17.71 -10.56 -4.92
N GLN A 204 -17.23 -10.62 -3.69
CA GLN A 204 -17.52 -9.62 -2.67
C GLN A 204 -16.41 -8.57 -2.63
N PRO A 205 -16.67 -7.33 -2.16
CA PRO A 205 -15.65 -6.30 -2.00
C PRO A 205 -14.41 -6.79 -1.25
N SER A 206 -14.61 -7.50 -0.13
CA SER A 206 -13.52 -8.08 0.66
C SER A 206 -12.68 -9.13 -0.08
N SER A 207 -13.28 -9.83 -1.05
CA SER A 207 -12.58 -10.80 -1.90
C SER A 207 -11.63 -10.11 -2.89
N LEU A 208 -12.05 -8.98 -3.46
CA LEU A 208 -11.23 -8.18 -4.37
C LEU A 208 -10.09 -7.47 -3.62
N GLU A 209 -10.38 -6.90 -2.45
CA GLU A 209 -9.36 -6.29 -1.57
C GLU A 209 -8.33 -7.34 -1.12
N TYR A 210 -8.79 -8.52 -0.69
CA TYR A 210 -7.90 -9.61 -0.31
C TYR A 210 -7.02 -10.06 -1.47
N SER A 211 -7.59 -10.23 -2.67
CA SER A 211 -6.86 -10.68 -3.84
C SER A 211 -5.71 -9.72 -4.20
N ALA A 212 -5.98 -8.41 -4.13
CA ALA A 212 -4.97 -7.40 -4.36
C ALA A 212 -3.85 -7.45 -3.30
N LEU A 213 -4.21 -7.44 -2.01
CA LEU A 213 -3.24 -7.43 -0.90
C LEU A 213 -2.43 -8.73 -0.77
N SER A 214 -2.89 -9.82 -1.36
CA SER A 214 -2.25 -11.15 -1.27
C SER A 214 -1.50 -11.53 -2.55
N LEU A 215 -1.50 -10.68 -3.58
CA LEU A 215 -0.80 -10.95 -4.82
C LEU A 215 0.71 -11.09 -4.57
N PRO A 216 1.32 -12.23 -4.91
CA PRO A 216 2.77 -12.36 -4.91
C PRO A 216 3.33 -11.61 -6.13
N SER A 217 3.85 -10.42 -5.92
CA SER A 217 4.43 -9.59 -6.97
C SER A 217 5.94 -9.39 -6.75
N THR A 218 6.68 -9.35 -7.84
CA THR A 218 8.10 -8.95 -7.86
C THR A 218 8.27 -7.43 -7.92
N GLN A 219 7.19 -6.70 -8.21
CA GLN A 219 7.19 -5.24 -8.35
C GLN A 219 7.01 -4.49 -7.02
N GLY A 220 6.74 -5.19 -5.93
CA GLY A 220 6.50 -4.64 -4.62
C GLY A 220 5.27 -5.24 -3.93
N ARG A 221 4.95 -4.71 -2.76
CA ARG A 221 3.82 -5.16 -1.95
C ARG A 221 2.83 -4.02 -1.75
N LEU A 222 1.54 -4.31 -1.88
CA LEU A 222 0.50 -3.35 -1.58
C LEU A 222 0.29 -3.23 -0.07
N ILE A 223 0.11 -2.00 0.40
CA ILE A 223 -0.26 -1.70 1.80
C ILE A 223 -1.74 -1.45 1.96
N LEU A 224 -2.38 -0.88 0.92
CA LEU A 224 -3.80 -0.56 0.92
C LEU A 224 -4.46 -1.05 -0.36
N ALA A 225 -5.67 -1.56 -0.19
CA ALA A 225 -6.62 -1.82 -1.25
C ALA A 225 -8.01 -1.48 -0.74
N SER A 226 -8.80 -0.77 -1.52
CA SER A 226 -10.19 -0.44 -1.18
C SER A 226 -11.02 -0.33 -2.44
N ILE A 227 -12.23 -0.87 -2.38
CA ILE A 227 -13.17 -0.86 -3.49
C ILE A 227 -14.16 0.30 -3.34
N TYR A 228 -14.44 0.94 -4.46
CA TYR A 228 -15.44 1.98 -4.59
C TYR A 228 -16.44 1.59 -5.69
N GLU A 229 -17.71 1.62 -5.37
CA GLU A 229 -18.80 1.37 -6.32
C GLU A 229 -19.33 2.72 -6.82
N ASP A 230 -19.36 2.94 -8.13
CA ASP A 230 -19.97 4.13 -8.71
C ASP A 230 -21.49 3.96 -8.73
N PRO A 231 -22.24 4.75 -7.95
CA PRO A 231 -23.70 4.63 -7.91
C PRO A 231 -24.40 4.96 -9.23
N ASN A 232 -23.68 5.62 -10.17
CA ASN A 232 -24.21 5.99 -11.48
C ASN A 232 -23.95 4.94 -12.56
N GLN A 233 -23.11 3.93 -12.27
CA GLN A 233 -22.70 2.90 -13.21
C GLN A 233 -22.92 1.49 -12.63
N ALA A 234 -24.11 0.93 -12.82
CA ALA A 234 -24.42 -0.40 -12.33
C ALA A 234 -23.43 -1.47 -12.86
N GLY A 235 -22.88 -2.28 -11.95
CA GLY A 235 -21.93 -3.33 -12.28
C GLY A 235 -20.50 -2.85 -12.56
N TYR A 236 -20.19 -1.58 -12.29
CA TYR A 236 -18.85 -1.01 -12.36
C TYR A 236 -18.33 -0.65 -10.97
N SER A 237 -17.11 -1.04 -10.69
CA SER A 237 -16.42 -0.68 -9.45
C SER A 237 -14.95 -0.37 -9.72
N GLU A 238 -14.40 0.51 -8.93
CA GLU A 238 -12.98 0.84 -8.94
C GLU A 238 -12.30 0.27 -7.69
N LEU A 239 -11.21 -0.45 -7.89
CA LEU A 239 -10.34 -0.92 -6.82
C LEU A 239 -9.12 -0.01 -6.77
N ALA A 240 -9.09 0.88 -5.82
CA ALA A 240 -7.93 1.72 -5.55
C ALA A 240 -6.89 0.92 -4.78
N ILE A 241 -5.65 0.91 -5.27
CA ILE A 241 -4.51 0.21 -4.65
C ILE A 241 -3.35 1.16 -4.43
N ASP A 242 -2.62 0.97 -3.34
CA ASP A 242 -1.47 1.79 -2.97
C ASP A 242 -0.35 0.92 -2.38
N ASP A 243 0.87 1.14 -2.84
CA ASP A 243 2.10 0.51 -2.35
C ASP A 243 2.84 1.38 -1.32
N GLY A 244 2.27 2.54 -1.00
CA GLY A 244 2.88 3.55 -0.12
C GLY A 244 3.61 4.65 -0.87
N SER A 245 4.03 4.44 -2.12
CA SER A 245 4.66 5.48 -2.94
C SER A 245 3.63 6.46 -3.50
N GLY A 246 2.38 6.01 -3.67
CA GLY A 246 1.32 6.75 -4.36
C GLY A 246 1.54 6.88 -5.87
N LEU A 247 2.61 6.30 -6.40
CA LEU A 247 3.03 6.38 -7.80
C LEU A 247 3.05 4.99 -8.40
N LEU A 248 1.98 4.67 -9.09
CA LEU A 248 1.91 3.46 -9.87
C LEU A 248 2.09 3.86 -11.35
N GLY A 249 3.14 3.35 -11.97
CA GLY A 249 3.62 3.81 -13.28
C GLY A 249 2.59 3.70 -14.40
N ASP A 250 2.65 4.64 -15.33
CA ASP A 250 1.96 4.55 -16.61
C ASP A 250 2.97 4.71 -17.78
N ASN A 251 2.64 4.13 -18.92
CA ASN A 251 3.43 4.27 -20.13
C ASN A 251 2.53 4.66 -21.30
N GLN A 252 3.00 5.61 -22.12
CA GLN A 252 2.30 5.97 -23.35
C GLN A 252 2.46 4.89 -24.42
N ARG A 253 1.40 4.61 -25.15
CA ARG A 253 1.36 3.71 -26.30
C ARG A 253 0.91 4.46 -27.54
N ASP A 254 1.55 4.14 -28.65
CA ASP A 254 1.07 4.53 -29.96
C ASP A 254 -0.15 3.69 -30.33
N GLY A 255 -1.05 4.29 -31.10
CA GLY A 255 -2.30 3.63 -31.45
C GLY A 255 -2.11 2.40 -32.33
N ALA A 256 -2.79 1.31 -32.01
CA ALA A 256 -2.87 0.11 -32.84
C ALA A 256 -3.72 0.34 -34.09
N ILE A 257 -3.33 -0.25 -35.23
CA ILE A 257 -4.01 -0.12 -36.52
C ILE A 257 -4.82 -1.39 -36.80
N TYR A 258 -6.08 -1.19 -37.18
CA TYR A 258 -7.01 -2.25 -37.57
C TYR A 258 -7.63 -1.95 -38.91
N THR A 259 -7.71 -2.92 -39.83
CA THR A 259 -8.39 -2.79 -41.09
C THR A 259 -9.64 -3.66 -41.10
N ALA A 260 -10.81 -3.07 -41.34
CA ALA A 260 -12.04 -3.81 -41.52
C ALA A 260 -12.04 -4.54 -42.87
N THR A 261 -12.15 -5.86 -42.89
CA THR A 261 -12.19 -6.67 -44.08
C THR A 261 -13.60 -6.71 -44.67
N ALA A 262 -13.70 -7.10 -45.95
CA ALA A 262 -14.99 -7.33 -46.61
C ALA A 262 -15.81 -8.38 -45.79
N GLY A 263 -17.11 -8.08 -45.56
CA GLY A 263 -17.98 -8.89 -44.70
C GLY A 263 -18.01 -8.48 -43.22
N GLN A 264 -17.20 -7.51 -42.80
CA GLN A 264 -17.23 -6.92 -41.46
C GLN A 264 -18.11 -5.65 -41.39
N THR A 265 -19.00 -5.46 -42.35
CA THR A 265 -20.04 -4.43 -42.30
C THR A 265 -21.27 -4.98 -41.58
N GLY A 266 -21.79 -4.21 -40.65
CA GLY A 266 -22.92 -4.62 -39.81
C GLY A 266 -22.49 -5.44 -38.60
N GLY A 267 -23.21 -5.26 -37.50
CA GLY A 267 -22.93 -5.89 -36.19
C GLY A 267 -21.85 -5.17 -35.38
N VAL A 268 -21.75 -5.54 -34.12
CA VAL A 268 -20.73 -5.03 -33.19
C VAL A 268 -19.38 -5.68 -33.51
N ARG A 269 -18.33 -4.89 -33.62
CA ARG A 269 -16.98 -5.38 -33.85
C ARG A 269 -16.09 -5.11 -32.64
N VAL A 270 -15.20 -6.05 -32.37
CA VAL A 270 -14.30 -6.04 -31.25
C VAL A 270 -12.87 -5.76 -31.73
N PHE A 271 -12.25 -4.74 -31.17
CA PHE A 271 -10.83 -4.44 -31.36
C PHE A 271 -10.13 -4.55 -30.02
N TYR A 272 -8.87 -4.92 -30.04
CA TYR A 272 -8.07 -5.13 -28.83
C TYR A 272 -6.95 -4.10 -28.77
N HIS A 273 -6.64 -3.64 -27.57
CA HIS A 273 -5.48 -2.80 -27.28
C HIS A 273 -4.80 -3.29 -26.01
N GLU A 274 -3.63 -2.77 -25.70
CA GLU A 274 -2.93 -3.13 -24.46
C GLU A 274 -3.73 -2.64 -23.23
N ALA A 275 -3.78 -3.45 -22.19
CA ALA A 275 -4.54 -3.21 -20.97
C ALA A 275 -3.64 -3.37 -19.74
N PRO A 276 -4.02 -2.79 -18.59
CA PRO A 276 -5.14 -1.86 -18.41
C PRO A 276 -4.80 -0.44 -18.86
N ALA A 277 -5.70 0.21 -19.60
CA ALA A 277 -5.50 1.59 -20.02
C ALA A 277 -5.94 2.59 -18.92
N VAL A 278 -5.21 3.72 -18.83
CA VAL A 278 -5.46 4.78 -17.84
C VAL A 278 -6.81 5.45 -18.04
N GLU A 279 -7.22 5.60 -19.31
CA GLU A 279 -8.48 6.22 -19.69
C GLU A 279 -9.16 5.38 -20.78
N PRO A 280 -10.46 5.58 -21.03
CA PRO A 280 -11.13 4.97 -22.17
C PRO A 280 -10.41 5.30 -23.48
N VAL A 281 -9.94 4.26 -24.18
CA VAL A 281 -9.16 4.43 -25.40
C VAL A 281 -10.07 4.87 -26.53
N ARG A 282 -9.70 5.97 -27.19
CA ARG A 282 -10.42 6.51 -28.35
C ARG A 282 -9.97 5.82 -29.62
N ILE A 283 -10.91 5.63 -30.54
CA ILE A 283 -10.64 5.06 -31.88
C ILE A 283 -11.08 6.04 -32.97
N GLY A 284 -10.39 6.04 -34.08
CA GLY A 284 -10.69 6.89 -35.22
C GLY A 284 -10.53 6.15 -36.54
N ILE A 285 -11.12 6.73 -37.59
CA ILE A 285 -10.96 6.28 -38.97
C ILE A 285 -9.68 6.89 -39.54
N VAL A 286 -8.85 6.08 -40.19
CA VAL A 286 -7.62 6.57 -40.82
C VAL A 286 -7.97 7.12 -42.20
N SER A 287 -7.74 8.42 -42.39
CA SER A 287 -7.85 9.11 -43.68
C SER A 287 -6.56 9.89 -43.94
N LEU A 288 -5.94 9.66 -45.07
CA LEU A 288 -4.65 10.29 -45.47
C LEU A 288 -3.56 10.14 -44.37
N GLY A 289 -3.55 9.00 -43.70
CA GLY A 289 -2.56 8.71 -42.62
C GLY A 289 -2.89 9.32 -41.24
N ILE A 290 -3.96 10.11 -41.14
CA ILE A 290 -4.39 10.73 -39.86
C ILE A 290 -5.61 9.99 -39.33
N ALA A 291 -5.65 9.71 -38.03
CA ALA A 291 -6.81 9.13 -37.38
C ALA A 291 -7.81 10.23 -37.01
N ILE A 292 -8.98 10.23 -37.67
CA ILE A 292 -10.10 11.12 -37.34
C ILE A 292 -10.95 10.42 -36.29
N PRO A 293 -11.08 10.97 -35.05
CA PRO A 293 -11.80 10.32 -33.98
C PRO A 293 -13.26 10.03 -34.34
N LEU A 294 -13.74 8.82 -34.01
CA LEU A 294 -15.16 8.49 -34.02
C LEU A 294 -15.90 9.24 -32.91
N ASN A 295 -17.19 9.46 -33.13
CA ASN A 295 -18.05 9.99 -32.08
C ASN A 295 -18.09 8.98 -30.90
N PRO A 296 -17.97 9.41 -29.63
CA PRO A 296 -18.03 8.52 -28.46
C PRO A 296 -19.30 7.66 -28.38
N THR A 297 -20.39 8.06 -29.02
CA THR A 297 -21.62 7.26 -29.10
C THR A 297 -21.54 6.08 -30.06
N GLN A 298 -20.52 6.03 -30.94
CA GLN A 298 -20.34 4.98 -31.94
C GLN A 298 -19.52 3.79 -31.46
N TYR A 299 -18.92 3.87 -30.27
CA TYR A 299 -18.12 2.79 -29.70
C TYR A 299 -18.19 2.77 -28.16
N ILE A 300 -17.82 1.64 -27.59
CA ILE A 300 -17.68 1.44 -26.14
C ILE A 300 -16.23 0.96 -25.90
N SER A 301 -15.46 1.70 -25.12
CA SER A 301 -14.13 1.29 -24.68
C SER A 301 -14.20 0.69 -23.28
N ILE A 302 -13.53 -0.45 -23.09
CA ILE A 302 -13.36 -1.14 -21.82
C ILE A 302 -11.87 -1.14 -21.50
N PRO A 303 -11.35 -0.07 -20.87
CA PRO A 303 -9.93 0.16 -20.70
C PRO A 303 -9.24 -0.91 -19.85
N GLU A 304 -9.94 -1.46 -18.84
CA GLU A 304 -9.42 -2.50 -17.95
C GLU A 304 -9.16 -3.83 -18.67
N ARG A 305 -9.82 -4.08 -19.78
CA ARG A 305 -9.69 -5.32 -20.59
C ARG A 305 -8.98 -5.13 -21.92
N GLY A 306 -8.70 -3.89 -22.30
CA GLY A 306 -8.14 -3.60 -23.60
C GLY A 306 -9.08 -3.88 -24.76
N ILE A 307 -10.38 -3.65 -24.60
CA ILE A 307 -11.40 -3.99 -25.58
C ILE A 307 -12.15 -2.74 -26.02
N ILE A 308 -12.36 -2.60 -27.33
CA ILE A 308 -13.21 -1.58 -27.91
C ILE A 308 -14.29 -2.28 -28.75
N TYR A 309 -15.55 -2.02 -28.44
CA TYR A 309 -16.70 -2.43 -29.22
C TYR A 309 -17.14 -1.28 -30.09
N ILE A 310 -17.15 -1.45 -31.43
CA ILE A 310 -17.71 -0.47 -32.34
C ILE A 310 -19.11 -0.90 -32.73
N ASN A 311 -20.06 0.04 -32.63
CA ASN A 311 -21.49 -0.20 -32.89
C ASN A 311 -21.75 -0.49 -34.36
N GLU A 312 -22.85 -1.20 -34.59
CA GLU A 312 -23.36 -1.44 -35.92
C GLU A 312 -23.59 -0.12 -36.72
N GLY A 313 -23.18 -0.11 -37.95
CA GLY A 313 -23.29 1.08 -38.82
C GLY A 313 -22.09 2.05 -38.73
N ALA A 314 -21.24 1.94 -37.69
CA ALA A 314 -20.01 2.74 -37.61
C ALA A 314 -18.79 2.06 -38.27
N ILE A 315 -18.95 0.81 -38.77
CA ILE A 315 -17.90 0.07 -39.46
C ILE A 315 -18.22 0.00 -40.95
N THR A 316 -17.22 0.38 -41.77
CA THR A 316 -17.26 0.27 -43.22
C THR A 316 -16.18 -0.67 -43.73
N ALA A 317 -16.54 -1.62 -44.61
CA ALA A 317 -15.59 -2.55 -45.21
C ALA A 317 -14.48 -1.81 -45.97
N GLY A 318 -13.24 -2.26 -45.82
CA GLY A 318 -12.07 -1.63 -46.42
C GLY A 318 -11.56 -0.40 -45.68
N GLN A 319 -12.28 0.09 -44.67
CA GLN A 319 -11.85 1.21 -43.85
C GLN A 319 -10.81 0.77 -42.84
N THR A 320 -9.77 1.57 -42.68
CA THR A 320 -8.75 1.36 -41.62
C THR A 320 -9.12 2.19 -40.39
N TYR A 321 -9.05 1.57 -39.24
CA TYR A 321 -9.27 2.17 -37.92
C TYR A 321 -7.96 2.20 -37.14
N ARG A 322 -7.78 3.22 -36.33
CA ARG A 322 -6.62 3.33 -35.46
C ARG A 322 -7.07 3.82 -34.06
N THR A 323 -6.57 3.21 -33.00
CA THR A 323 -6.68 3.80 -31.68
C THR A 323 -5.81 5.05 -31.62
N LEU A 324 -6.30 6.13 -31.01
CA LEU A 324 -5.46 7.29 -30.72
C LEU A 324 -4.42 6.90 -29.65
N PRO A 325 -3.31 7.65 -29.55
CA PRO A 325 -2.34 7.43 -28.48
C PRO A 325 -3.03 7.42 -27.12
N TYR A 326 -2.68 6.47 -26.27
CA TYR A 326 -3.25 6.27 -24.93
C TYR A 326 -2.17 5.85 -23.93
N LYS A 327 -2.47 5.92 -22.66
CA LYS A 327 -1.60 5.46 -21.59
C LYS A 327 -2.08 4.14 -21.04
N VAL A 328 -1.15 3.27 -20.67
CA VAL A 328 -1.42 2.00 -19.99
C VAL A 328 -0.74 2.02 -18.62
N TYR A 329 -1.42 1.45 -17.63
CA TYR A 329 -0.79 1.17 -16.36
C TYR A 329 0.20 0.01 -16.51
N THR A 330 1.30 0.11 -15.79
CA THR A 330 2.35 -0.92 -15.72
C THR A 330 2.58 -1.32 -14.26
N GLY A 331 3.48 -2.28 -14.03
CA GLY A 331 3.82 -2.72 -12.68
C GLY A 331 2.62 -3.29 -11.91
N LEU A 332 2.50 -2.93 -10.65
CA LEU A 332 1.51 -3.50 -9.72
C LEU A 332 0.05 -3.35 -10.19
N ILE A 333 -0.33 -2.22 -10.80
CA ILE A 333 -1.71 -2.05 -11.30
C ILE A 333 -2.03 -3.10 -12.36
N SER A 334 -1.11 -3.28 -13.33
CA SER A 334 -1.31 -4.25 -14.40
C SER A 334 -1.36 -5.68 -13.85
N GLU A 335 -0.49 -6.03 -12.91
CA GLU A 335 -0.47 -7.35 -12.28
C GLU A 335 -1.76 -7.64 -11.50
N VAL A 336 -2.23 -6.68 -10.68
CA VAL A 336 -3.48 -6.81 -9.92
C VAL A 336 -4.68 -6.87 -10.84
N GLN A 337 -4.74 -6.04 -11.90
CA GLN A 337 -5.83 -6.07 -12.88
C GLN A 337 -5.93 -7.44 -13.54
N ASN A 338 -4.80 -7.98 -14.02
CA ASN A 338 -4.75 -9.30 -14.65
C ASN A 338 -5.14 -10.42 -13.67
N TYR A 339 -4.73 -10.30 -12.41
CA TYR A 339 -5.08 -11.28 -11.38
C TYR A 339 -6.58 -11.28 -11.05
N ILE A 340 -7.21 -10.09 -11.00
CA ILE A 340 -8.64 -9.95 -10.75
C ILE A 340 -9.48 -10.43 -11.94
N GLU A 341 -9.08 -10.07 -13.17
CA GLU A 341 -9.78 -10.50 -14.39
C GLU A 341 -9.67 -12.01 -14.61
N GLY A 342 -8.54 -12.60 -14.26
CA GLY A 342 -8.23 -13.98 -14.52
C GLY A 342 -7.90 -14.26 -16.00
N ASP A 343 -7.57 -15.51 -16.29
CA ASP A 343 -7.31 -15.96 -17.66
C ASP A 343 -8.62 -16.44 -18.29
N THR A 344 -9.17 -15.63 -19.19
CA THR A 344 -10.40 -15.97 -19.92
C THR A 344 -10.21 -17.16 -20.87
N ASN A 345 -8.98 -17.46 -21.29
CA ASN A 345 -8.66 -18.59 -22.15
C ASN A 345 -8.44 -19.87 -21.34
N ASN A 346 -7.99 -19.76 -20.10
CA ASN A 346 -7.76 -20.90 -19.20
C ASN A 346 -8.29 -20.65 -17.78
N PRO A 347 -9.61 -20.54 -17.61
CA PRO A 347 -10.23 -20.21 -16.33
C PRO A 347 -10.04 -21.28 -15.24
N LEU A 348 -9.59 -22.49 -15.61
CA LEU A 348 -9.27 -23.54 -14.63
C LEU A 348 -7.94 -23.26 -13.91
N VAL A 349 -7.02 -22.52 -14.54
CA VAL A 349 -5.74 -22.13 -13.94
C VAL A 349 -5.88 -20.83 -13.15
N ASN A 350 -6.56 -19.86 -13.73
CA ASN A 350 -6.84 -18.57 -13.06
C ASN A 350 -8.26 -18.11 -13.40
N ALA A 351 -9.19 -18.42 -12.49
CA ALA A 351 -10.60 -18.04 -12.64
C ALA A 351 -10.87 -16.56 -12.37
N GLY A 352 -9.87 -15.81 -11.89
CA GLY A 352 -10.06 -14.45 -11.41
C GLY A 352 -10.95 -14.33 -10.17
N PHE A 353 -11.17 -13.11 -9.74
CA PHE A 353 -11.98 -12.79 -8.55
C PHE A 353 -13.24 -11.98 -8.88
N ARG A 354 -13.33 -11.47 -10.09
CA ARG A 354 -14.45 -10.67 -10.58
C ARG A 354 -15.71 -11.49 -10.80
N ALA A 355 -16.88 -10.92 -10.50
CA ALA A 355 -18.16 -11.53 -10.86
C ALA A 355 -18.38 -11.51 -12.39
N CYS A 356 -19.07 -12.53 -12.91
CA CYS A 356 -19.52 -12.52 -14.29
C CYS A 356 -20.47 -11.32 -14.54
N GLY A 357 -20.22 -10.57 -15.61
CA GLY A 357 -21.02 -9.39 -15.97
C GLY A 357 -20.66 -8.10 -15.23
N THR A 358 -19.80 -8.12 -14.23
CA THR A 358 -19.29 -6.90 -13.58
C THR A 358 -17.98 -6.44 -14.20
N ARG A 359 -17.66 -5.18 -13.99
CA ARG A 359 -16.41 -4.55 -14.40
C ARG A 359 -15.69 -4.03 -13.15
N VAL A 360 -14.46 -4.46 -12.96
CA VAL A 360 -13.60 -4.00 -11.87
C VAL A 360 -12.37 -3.37 -12.50
N ARG A 361 -12.14 -2.10 -12.23
CA ARG A 361 -10.98 -1.36 -12.71
C ARG A 361 -10.04 -1.10 -11.57
N VAL A 362 -8.79 -1.51 -11.72
CA VAL A 362 -7.73 -1.21 -10.76
C VAL A 362 -7.14 0.15 -11.09
N VAL A 363 -7.08 1.02 -10.09
CA VAL A 363 -6.62 2.41 -10.25
C VAL A 363 -5.65 2.79 -9.13
N PRO A 364 -4.72 3.75 -9.37
CA PRO A 364 -3.96 4.35 -8.29
C PRO A 364 -4.89 5.21 -7.42
N PRO A 365 -4.55 5.45 -6.15
CA PRO A 365 -5.30 6.38 -5.33
C PRO A 365 -5.07 7.82 -5.78
N THR A 366 -6.01 8.70 -5.50
CA THR A 366 -5.78 10.13 -5.63
C THR A 366 -4.92 10.60 -4.46
N ILE A 367 -3.78 11.23 -4.74
CA ILE A 367 -2.88 11.70 -3.70
C ILE A 367 -3.29 13.10 -3.25
N LYS A 368 -3.61 13.25 -1.97
CA LYS A 368 -3.73 14.54 -1.32
C LYS A 368 -2.44 14.79 -0.54
N LYS A 369 -1.65 15.76 -1.00
CA LYS A 369 -0.40 16.11 -0.35
C LYS A 369 -0.67 16.84 0.96
N LEU A 370 0.01 16.39 2.02
CA LEU A 370 0.09 17.08 3.31
C LEU A 370 1.28 18.05 3.22
N GLU A 371 0.99 19.35 3.15
CA GLU A 371 2.01 20.41 3.10
C GLU A 371 1.82 21.30 4.32
N PHE A 372 2.90 21.53 5.07
CA PHE A 372 2.84 22.32 6.31
C PHE A 372 4.19 22.91 6.66
N ASP A 373 4.14 23.96 7.46
CA ASP A 373 5.29 24.53 8.14
C ASP A 373 5.27 24.08 9.61
N MET A 374 6.42 23.63 10.12
CA MET A 374 6.54 23.08 11.46
C MET A 374 7.52 23.88 12.30
N HIS A 375 7.05 24.35 13.46
CA HIS A 375 7.91 24.87 14.53
C HIS A 375 8.06 23.81 15.61
N LEU A 376 9.29 23.29 15.77
CA LEU A 376 9.62 22.20 16.66
C LEU A 376 10.68 22.64 17.68
N ILE A 377 10.42 22.41 18.96
CA ILE A 377 11.35 22.68 20.06
C ILE A 377 11.81 21.32 20.60
N PRO A 378 13.09 20.94 20.39
CA PRO A 378 13.63 19.70 20.97
C PRO A 378 13.85 19.84 22.48
N LYS A 379 13.84 18.73 23.20
CA LYS A 379 14.28 18.67 24.59
C LYS A 379 15.78 18.94 24.70
N SER A 380 16.22 19.43 25.86
CA SER A 380 17.63 19.69 26.12
C SER A 380 18.50 18.45 25.87
N GLY A 381 19.56 18.60 25.11
CA GLY A 381 20.50 17.52 24.74
C GLY A 381 20.20 16.81 23.42
N TYR A 382 19.16 17.17 22.69
CA TYR A 382 18.85 16.64 21.36
C TYR A 382 19.11 17.69 20.27
N ASP A 383 19.63 17.20 19.16
CA ASP A 383 19.88 18.02 17.96
C ASP A 383 18.58 18.25 17.19
N LEU A 384 18.32 19.50 16.77
CA LEU A 384 17.12 19.89 16.05
C LEU A 384 16.97 19.14 14.72
N GLU A 385 18.06 18.97 13.96
CA GLU A 385 18.04 18.32 12.66
C GLU A 385 17.68 16.84 12.78
N VAL A 386 18.24 16.14 13.77
CA VAL A 386 17.94 14.73 14.06
C VAL A 386 16.48 14.56 14.49
N VAL A 387 16.01 15.41 15.41
CA VAL A 387 14.63 15.34 15.90
C VAL A 387 13.63 15.64 14.79
N THR A 388 13.96 16.58 13.92
CA THR A 388 13.12 16.89 12.73
C THR A 388 13.01 15.70 11.77
N SER A 389 14.14 15.05 11.46
CA SER A 389 14.14 13.86 10.61
C SER A 389 13.28 12.75 11.20
N GLN A 390 13.35 12.53 12.51
CA GLN A 390 12.53 11.57 13.23
C GLN A 390 11.03 11.96 13.19
N ALA A 391 10.71 13.24 13.37
CA ALA A 391 9.35 13.75 13.30
C ALA A 391 8.75 13.54 11.90
N LEU A 392 9.48 13.87 10.84
CA LEU A 392 9.04 13.64 9.46
C LEU A 392 8.83 12.14 9.16
N THR A 393 9.69 11.28 9.70
CA THR A 393 9.53 9.83 9.57
C THR A 393 8.27 9.35 10.28
N ALA A 394 7.99 9.85 11.50
CA ALA A 394 6.77 9.51 12.24
C ALA A 394 5.51 9.97 11.51
N ILE A 395 5.52 11.18 10.94
CA ILE A 395 4.41 11.70 10.13
C ILE A 395 4.21 10.85 8.87
N THR A 396 5.31 10.48 8.19
CA THR A 396 5.24 9.61 7.01
C THR A 396 4.58 8.28 7.37
N GLN A 397 5.02 7.65 8.46
CA GLN A 397 4.42 6.39 8.92
C GLN A 397 2.93 6.58 9.27
N LEU A 398 2.58 7.65 9.98
CA LEU A 398 1.19 7.97 10.29
C LEU A 398 0.33 8.07 9.02
N THR A 399 0.83 8.74 7.97
CA THR A 399 0.09 8.88 6.71
C THR A 399 -0.01 7.56 5.94
N LEU A 400 0.95 6.64 6.08
CA LEU A 400 0.90 5.30 5.47
C LEU A 400 -0.13 4.39 6.16
N ASP A 401 -0.36 4.57 7.45
CA ASP A 401 -1.32 3.78 8.23
C ASP A 401 -2.79 4.21 8.00
N LEU A 402 -3.00 5.38 7.40
CA LEU A 402 -4.35 5.86 7.07
C LEU A 402 -4.98 5.03 5.95
N ARG A 403 -6.28 4.77 6.10
CA ARG A 403 -7.08 4.13 5.04
C ARG A 403 -7.44 5.14 3.95
N LEU A 404 -7.81 4.61 2.78
CA LEU A 404 -8.39 5.42 1.70
C LEU A 404 -9.62 6.20 2.22
N GLY A 405 -9.66 7.50 1.94
CA GLY A 405 -10.73 8.39 2.38
C GLY A 405 -10.74 8.74 3.87
N GLN A 406 -9.78 8.24 4.65
CA GLN A 406 -9.71 8.53 6.09
C GLN A 406 -9.17 9.94 6.34
N ALA A 407 -9.88 10.70 7.18
CA ALA A 407 -9.44 12.02 7.62
C ALA A 407 -8.18 11.94 8.49
N LEU A 408 -7.31 12.92 8.35
CA LEU A 408 -6.14 13.13 9.20
C LEU A 408 -6.37 14.36 10.07
N TYR A 409 -6.40 14.12 11.37
CA TYR A 409 -6.56 15.21 12.35
C TYR A 409 -5.19 15.74 12.76
N VAL A 410 -5.07 17.06 12.85
CA VAL A 410 -3.82 17.72 13.29
C VAL A 410 -3.37 17.22 14.66
N ALA A 411 -4.29 16.90 15.55
CA ALA A 411 -3.98 16.31 16.84
C ALA A 411 -3.25 14.96 16.74
N GLN A 412 -3.53 14.15 15.71
CA GLN A 412 -2.82 12.86 15.47
C GLN A 412 -1.38 13.12 15.07
N ILE A 413 -1.13 14.14 14.23
CA ILE A 413 0.23 14.53 13.81
C ILE A 413 1.03 15.00 15.04
N ILE A 414 0.46 15.88 15.84
CA ILE A 414 1.08 16.41 17.07
C ILE A 414 1.40 15.26 18.03
N ASN A 415 0.47 14.33 18.26
CA ASN A 415 0.68 13.18 19.13
C ASN A 415 1.81 12.27 18.62
N ALA A 416 1.84 11.95 17.32
CA ALA A 416 2.88 11.13 16.73
C ALA A 416 4.28 11.73 16.92
N ILE A 417 4.40 13.06 16.83
CA ILE A 417 5.67 13.77 17.08
C ILE A 417 6.03 13.75 18.56
N LEU A 418 5.08 13.98 19.46
CA LEU A 418 5.33 14.01 20.91
C LEU A 418 5.66 12.63 21.48
N GLU A 419 5.14 11.54 20.89
CA GLU A 419 5.44 10.15 21.26
C GLU A 419 6.91 9.77 21.02
N LEU A 420 7.65 10.51 20.20
CA LEU A 420 9.10 10.33 20.04
C LEU A 420 9.88 10.57 21.35
N GLY A 421 9.28 11.29 22.30
CA GLY A 421 9.85 11.52 23.63
C GLY A 421 10.98 12.55 23.71
N ASN A 422 11.53 12.99 22.58
CA ASN A 422 12.64 13.95 22.45
C ASN A 422 12.17 15.36 22.07
N VAL A 423 10.86 15.58 21.86
CA VAL A 423 10.24 16.85 21.55
C VAL A 423 9.62 17.48 22.79
N LEU A 424 9.84 18.75 23.02
CA LEU A 424 9.22 19.53 24.07
C LEU A 424 7.90 20.13 23.61
N SER A 425 7.88 20.73 22.43
CA SER A 425 6.71 21.40 21.85
C SER A 425 6.76 21.32 20.33
N VAL A 426 5.57 21.26 19.71
CA VAL A 426 5.40 21.32 18.26
C VAL A 426 4.18 22.16 17.93
N LYS A 427 4.30 23.02 16.94
CA LYS A 427 3.21 23.80 16.33
C LYS A 427 3.24 23.57 14.82
N LEU A 428 2.08 23.40 14.21
CA LEU A 428 1.92 23.15 12.77
C LEU A 428 1.12 24.28 12.15
N TYR A 429 1.58 24.75 11.02
CA TYR A 429 0.99 25.84 10.26
C TYR A 429 0.77 25.43 8.81
N ASN A 430 -0.14 26.11 8.12
CA ASN A 430 -0.32 25.94 6.69
C ASN A 430 0.97 26.35 5.97
N TYR A 431 1.35 25.56 4.97
CA TYR A 431 2.53 25.81 4.16
C TYR A 431 2.43 27.17 3.45
N ASP A 432 3.43 28.03 3.61
CA ASP A 432 3.54 29.31 2.94
C ASP A 432 4.84 29.39 2.11
N GLU A 433 4.68 29.48 0.80
CA GLU A 433 5.81 29.65 -0.13
C GLU A 433 6.45 31.07 -0.05
N SER A 434 5.73 32.05 0.48
CA SER A 434 6.10 33.48 0.38
C SER A 434 6.85 34.03 1.60
N ASP A 435 6.94 33.27 2.68
CA ASP A 435 7.63 33.62 3.96
C ASP A 435 7.22 34.97 4.57
N ASN A 436 6.08 35.50 4.16
CA ASN A 436 5.68 36.89 4.43
C ASN A 436 4.29 37.05 5.09
N GLN A 437 3.61 35.96 5.43
CA GLN A 437 2.29 35.98 6.04
C GLN A 437 2.31 35.55 7.51
N THR A 438 1.34 36.04 8.28
CA THR A 438 1.12 35.51 9.63
C THR A 438 0.80 34.04 9.57
N PRO A 439 1.53 33.19 10.31
CA PRO A 439 1.32 31.73 10.28
C PRO A 439 -0.12 31.36 10.63
N VAL A 440 -0.80 30.68 9.72
CA VAL A 440 -2.16 30.18 9.95
C VAL A 440 -2.05 28.74 10.43
N VAL A 441 -2.70 28.41 11.54
CA VAL A 441 -2.68 27.05 12.12
C VAL A 441 -3.21 26.05 11.10
N LEU A 442 -2.55 24.90 10.98
CA LEU A 442 -2.94 23.83 10.09
C LEU A 442 -4.32 23.28 10.48
N ASP A 443 -5.21 23.14 9.51
CA ASP A 443 -6.53 22.55 9.69
C ASP A 443 -6.54 21.04 9.46
N ASP A 444 -7.55 20.35 9.99
CA ASP A 444 -7.79 18.95 9.76
C ASP A 444 -8.01 18.66 8.27
N ILE A 445 -7.50 17.52 7.79
CA ILE A 445 -7.49 17.18 6.38
C ILE A 445 -8.51 16.09 6.08
N TYR A 446 -9.47 16.42 5.21
CA TYR A 446 -10.54 15.51 4.77
C TYR A 446 -10.32 15.14 3.31
N PRO A 447 -9.85 13.92 2.99
CA PRO A 447 -9.69 13.46 1.62
C PRO A 447 -11.02 12.97 1.03
N SER A 448 -11.11 12.88 -0.29
CA SER A 448 -12.21 12.18 -0.96
C SER A 448 -12.10 10.65 -0.77
N GLY A 449 -13.19 9.90 -1.04
CA GLY A 449 -13.29 8.49 -0.70
C GLY A 449 -12.21 7.55 -1.26
N ASN A 450 -11.60 7.88 -2.42
CA ASN A 450 -10.51 7.13 -3.04
C ASN A 450 -9.13 7.83 -2.90
N ALA A 451 -9.04 8.86 -2.06
CA ALA A 451 -7.80 9.59 -1.87
C ALA A 451 -7.02 9.10 -0.66
N VAL A 452 -5.70 9.15 -0.76
CA VAL A 452 -4.74 8.95 0.33
C VAL A 452 -4.04 10.25 0.64
N ILE A 453 -3.70 10.45 1.91
CA ILE A 453 -2.87 11.56 2.35
C ILE A 453 -1.42 11.09 2.35
N ARG A 454 -0.54 11.85 1.71
CA ARG A 454 0.90 11.58 1.69
C ARG A 454 1.67 12.85 2.01
N LEU A 455 2.76 12.69 2.74
CA LEU A 455 3.64 13.82 3.05
C LEU A 455 4.14 14.48 1.75
N GLY A 456 3.91 15.77 1.64
CA GLY A 456 4.39 16.60 0.56
C GLY A 456 5.58 17.46 1.00
N ARG A 457 5.46 18.78 0.86
CA ARG A 457 6.47 19.74 1.29
C ARG A 457 6.30 20.07 2.77
N SER A 458 7.40 20.16 3.50
CA SER A 458 7.41 20.66 4.87
C SER A 458 8.63 21.56 5.06
N ASN A 459 8.41 22.74 5.64
CA ASN A 459 9.46 23.62 6.07
C ASN A 459 9.57 23.61 7.60
N ILE A 460 10.78 23.89 8.08
CA ILE A 460 11.00 24.11 9.51
C ILE A 460 11.18 25.60 9.71
N ILE A 461 10.33 26.16 10.55
CA ILE A 461 10.43 27.56 10.93
C ILE A 461 11.34 27.62 12.17
N PRO A 462 12.60 28.12 12.04
CA PRO A 462 13.43 28.37 13.20
C PRO A 462 12.93 29.64 13.89
N ASN A 463 12.68 29.58 15.19
CA ASN A 463 12.37 30.72 16.05
C ASN A 463 11.16 31.58 15.65
N LEU A 464 9.96 31.09 15.91
CA LEU A 464 8.81 31.97 16.08
C LEU A 464 9.01 32.71 17.41
N GLU A 465 9.35 34.02 17.35
CA GLU A 465 9.20 34.89 18.51
C GLU A 465 7.70 34.93 18.86
N GLU A 466 7.39 34.52 20.10
CA GLU A 466 6.03 34.64 20.63
C GLU A 466 5.68 36.15 20.69
N THR A 467 4.80 36.58 19.78
CA THR A 467 4.13 37.92 19.87
C THR A 467 2.89 37.82 20.76
#